data_7b96dbf370f85a51ef57b8a5262787c1
#
_entry.id   7b96dbf370f85a51ef57b8a5262787c1
#
_cell.length_a   1.000
_cell.length_b   1.000
_cell.length_c   1.000
_cell.angle_alpha   90.00
_cell.angle_beta   90.00
_cell.angle_gamma   90.00
#
_symmetry.space_group_name_H-M   'P 1'
#
loop_
_entity.id
_entity.type
_entity.pdbx_description
1 polymer ?
#
loop_
_entity_poly.entity_id
_entity_poly.type
_entity_poly.pdbx_seq_one_letter_code
_entity_poly.pdbx_strand_id
1 'polypeptide(L)'
;LVVSQKLPIFSISGEPYNQLLARIALQAEADVIVLGGMGLKYDDFLYFKEELSNGGALSKTVMFIHTASDPTVECMMIPDMVLAVAEQFALQDKDVLVLLTDMTNFADAMKEIAITQEQVPSNRGYPGDLYSQLAARYEKAVDFANSGSVTVLAVTTMPGDDVTHPVPDNTGYITEGQYYLKGGRIEPFGSLSRLKQNVNGKTRKDHRALMDGMIRLYSSYKETLEKKNMGFSMNKWDEKLLKYGSLFESKMMDLSVNLSLEQSLDLGWEILADCFEKDETGIKSDLTDEFW
;
A
#
# COMPACT_ATOMS: atom_id res chain seq x y z
N LEU A 1 -2.86 7.50 4.50
CA LEU A 1 -3.71 6.54 5.19
C LEU A 1 -4.50 7.28 6.26
N VAL A 2 -5.77 6.97 6.37
CA VAL A 2 -6.69 7.54 7.38
C VAL A 2 -7.08 6.42 8.34
N VAL A 3 -7.31 6.75 9.61
CA VAL A 3 -7.78 5.80 10.62
C VAL A 3 -9.08 5.14 10.13
N SER A 4 -9.27 3.86 10.42
CA SER A 4 -10.38 3.00 9.98
C SER A 4 -10.51 2.82 8.46
N GLN A 5 -9.52 3.19 7.68
CA GLN A 5 -9.51 2.97 6.24
C GLN A 5 -9.16 1.51 5.90
N LYS A 6 -9.77 0.99 4.84
CA LYS A 6 -9.41 -0.27 4.20
C LYS A 6 -8.84 -0.01 2.81
N LEU A 7 -7.59 -0.38 2.60
CA LEU A 7 -6.88 -0.19 1.32
C LEU A 7 -6.18 -1.48 0.89
N PRO A 8 -6.37 -1.92 -0.35
CA PRO A 8 -5.55 -2.97 -0.93
C PRO A 8 -4.24 -2.41 -1.46
N ILE A 9 -3.23 -3.25 -1.43
CA ILE A 9 -1.98 -3.09 -2.17
C ILE A 9 -2.02 -4.10 -3.31
N PHE A 10 -2.33 -3.64 -4.50
CA PHE A 10 -2.32 -4.46 -5.70
C PHE A 10 -0.89 -4.66 -6.18
N SER A 11 -0.52 -5.89 -6.45
CA SER A 11 0.83 -6.25 -6.86
C SER A 11 0.81 -7.48 -7.76
N ILE A 12 1.88 -7.71 -8.48
CA ILE A 12 2.14 -9.00 -9.12
C ILE A 12 3.02 -9.87 -8.23
N SER A 13 2.97 -11.17 -8.46
CA SER A 13 3.86 -12.11 -7.77
C SER A 13 5.33 -11.78 -8.06
N GLY A 14 6.16 -11.76 -7.02
CA GLY A 14 7.58 -11.45 -7.13
C GLY A 14 7.95 -9.99 -6.83
N GLU A 15 6.98 -9.09 -6.73
CA GLU A 15 7.22 -7.74 -6.20
C GLU A 15 7.46 -7.78 -4.67
N PRO A 16 8.19 -6.79 -4.10
CA PRO A 16 8.56 -6.79 -2.68
C PRO A 16 7.44 -6.30 -1.76
N TYR A 17 6.22 -6.80 -1.92
CA TYR A 17 5.07 -6.35 -1.12
C TYR A 17 5.19 -6.70 0.37
N ASN A 18 5.87 -7.78 0.72
CA ASN A 18 6.14 -8.11 2.13
C ASN A 18 7.14 -7.12 2.75
N GLN A 19 8.12 -6.64 1.99
CA GLN A 19 9.03 -5.58 2.43
C GLN A 19 8.27 -4.27 2.64
N LEU A 20 7.36 -3.91 1.73
CA LEU A 20 6.50 -2.74 1.89
C LEU A 20 5.64 -2.83 3.16
N LEU A 21 5.00 -3.99 3.44
CA LEU A 21 4.22 -4.17 4.66
C LEU A 21 5.07 -4.06 5.94
N ALA A 22 6.25 -4.68 5.96
CA ALA A 22 7.16 -4.57 7.09
C ALA A 22 7.57 -3.10 7.32
N ARG A 23 7.83 -2.37 6.25
CA ARG A 23 8.16 -0.95 6.29
C ARG A 23 7.03 -0.10 6.86
N ILE A 24 5.81 -0.33 6.40
CA ILE A 24 4.61 0.33 6.93
C ILE A 24 4.43 0.01 8.42
N ALA A 25 4.61 -1.24 8.83
CA ALA A 25 4.53 -1.65 10.22
C ALA A 25 5.53 -0.90 11.12
N LEU A 26 6.76 -0.69 10.64
CA LEU A 26 7.80 0.04 11.38
C LEU A 26 7.52 1.53 11.52
N GLN A 27 6.86 2.13 10.52
CA GLN A 27 6.58 3.57 10.47
C GLN A 27 5.21 3.96 11.04
N ALA A 28 4.32 2.98 11.23
CA ALA A 28 2.96 3.25 11.69
C ALA A 28 2.92 3.69 13.16
N GLU A 29 2.17 4.76 13.41
CA GLU A 29 1.86 5.27 14.76
C GLU A 29 0.69 4.50 15.41
N ALA A 30 0.51 3.22 15.07
CA ALA A 30 -0.50 2.36 15.68
C ALA A 30 -0.04 1.84 17.05
N ASP A 31 -0.99 1.68 17.98
CA ASP A 31 -0.74 1.07 19.28
C ASP A 31 -0.41 -0.41 19.15
N VAL A 32 -1.14 -1.10 18.27
CA VAL A 32 -1.01 -2.54 18.02
C VAL A 32 -1.00 -2.80 16.51
N ILE A 33 -0.17 -3.72 16.10
CA ILE A 33 -0.13 -4.23 14.73
C ILE A 33 -0.57 -5.69 14.76
N VAL A 34 -1.50 -6.08 13.90
CA VAL A 34 -1.88 -7.48 13.73
C VAL A 34 -1.60 -7.90 12.29
N LEU A 35 -0.63 -8.79 12.12
CA LEU A 35 -0.18 -9.29 10.82
C LEU A 35 -0.80 -10.66 10.55
N GLY A 36 -1.47 -10.80 9.42
CA GLY A 36 -1.96 -12.07 8.88
C GLY A 36 -1.22 -12.47 7.62
N GLY A 37 -0.50 -13.58 7.67
CA GLY A 37 0.18 -14.16 6.52
C GLY A 37 -0.56 -15.38 6.00
N MET A 38 -0.86 -15.40 4.70
CA MET A 38 -1.61 -16.45 4.01
C MET A 38 -0.79 -17.03 2.87
N GLY A 39 -0.35 -18.28 2.99
CA GLY A 39 0.48 -18.95 1.99
C GLY A 39 1.89 -18.36 1.86
N LEU A 40 2.45 -17.85 2.93
CA LEU A 40 3.80 -17.28 2.92
C LEU A 40 4.85 -18.36 2.70
N LYS A 41 5.94 -17.98 2.05
CA LYS A 41 7.17 -18.77 2.14
C LYS A 41 7.76 -18.64 3.55
N TYR A 42 8.45 -19.68 4.00
CA TYR A 42 9.07 -19.65 5.33
C TYR A 42 10.09 -18.50 5.48
N ASP A 43 10.82 -18.18 4.41
CA ASP A 43 11.76 -17.06 4.38
C ASP A 43 11.07 -15.70 4.55
N ASP A 44 9.86 -15.52 4.00
CA ASP A 44 9.08 -14.29 4.20
C ASP A 44 8.65 -14.14 5.66
N PHE A 45 8.28 -15.24 6.32
CA PHE A 45 7.98 -15.22 7.76
C PHE A 45 9.21 -14.82 8.59
N LEU A 46 10.37 -15.42 8.30
CA LEU A 46 11.62 -15.06 8.98
C LEU A 46 11.97 -13.59 8.75
N TYR A 47 11.80 -13.11 7.54
CA TYR A 47 12.00 -11.71 7.20
C TYR A 47 11.12 -10.77 8.05
N PHE A 48 9.81 -11.02 8.13
CA PHE A 48 8.93 -10.21 9.00
C PHE A 48 9.38 -10.21 10.46
N LYS A 49 9.69 -11.38 10.99
CA LYS A 49 10.14 -11.53 12.37
C LYS A 49 11.42 -10.76 12.65
N GLU A 50 12.39 -10.83 11.74
CA GLU A 50 13.68 -10.15 11.86
C GLU A 50 13.52 -8.63 11.73
N GLU A 51 12.84 -8.15 10.69
CA GLU A 51 12.62 -6.71 10.48
C GLU A 51 11.86 -6.05 11.63
N LEU A 52 10.77 -6.66 12.09
CA LEU A 52 9.98 -6.15 13.22
C LEU A 52 10.76 -6.20 14.54
N SER A 53 11.61 -7.21 14.73
CA SER A 53 12.50 -7.29 15.90
C SER A 53 13.56 -6.21 15.88
N ASN A 54 14.28 -6.06 14.76
CA ASN A 54 15.34 -5.07 14.59
C ASN A 54 14.81 -3.63 14.67
N GLY A 55 13.63 -3.41 14.11
CA GLY A 55 12.95 -2.11 14.14
C GLY A 55 12.18 -1.80 15.43
N GLY A 56 12.19 -2.71 16.42
CA GLY A 56 11.55 -2.51 17.73
C GLY A 56 10.02 -2.58 17.72
N ALA A 57 9.39 -2.99 16.60
CA ALA A 57 7.94 -3.09 16.50
C ALA A 57 7.37 -4.46 16.92
N LEU A 58 8.23 -5.47 17.12
CA LEU A 58 7.78 -6.84 17.45
C LEU A 58 6.96 -6.89 18.75
N SER A 59 7.29 -6.08 19.75
CA SER A 59 6.59 -6.05 21.04
C SER A 59 5.15 -5.55 20.98
N LYS A 60 4.80 -4.79 19.92
CA LYS A 60 3.44 -4.32 19.64
C LYS A 60 2.78 -5.07 18.48
N THR A 61 3.37 -6.18 18.01
CA THR A 61 2.88 -6.94 16.85
C THR A 61 2.40 -8.33 17.26
N VAL A 62 1.19 -8.68 16.84
CA VAL A 62 0.65 -10.05 16.88
C VAL A 62 0.69 -10.60 15.47
N MET A 63 1.20 -11.83 15.28
CA MET A 63 1.31 -12.47 13.97
C MET A 63 0.55 -13.79 13.92
N PHE A 64 -0.30 -13.94 12.91
CA PHE A 64 -0.93 -15.20 12.52
C PHE A 64 -0.38 -15.59 11.15
N ILE A 65 0.38 -16.66 11.10
CA ILE A 65 1.11 -17.03 9.89
C ILE A 65 0.69 -18.44 9.45
N HIS A 66 0.19 -18.51 8.22
CA HIS A 66 0.02 -19.71 7.44
C HIS A 66 1.10 -19.74 6.37
N THR A 67 1.87 -20.80 6.34
CA THR A 67 2.90 -21.02 5.33
C THR A 67 2.38 -21.90 4.19
N ALA A 68 3.08 -21.90 3.06
CA ALA A 68 2.72 -22.72 1.90
C ALA A 68 2.70 -24.24 2.17
N SER A 69 3.25 -24.70 3.31
CA SER A 69 3.26 -26.12 3.74
C SER A 69 2.11 -26.48 4.67
N ASP A 70 1.35 -25.50 5.14
CA ASP A 70 0.25 -25.71 6.09
C ASP A 70 -1.06 -26.05 5.35
N PRO A 71 -2.04 -26.69 6.00
CA PRO A 71 -3.31 -27.06 5.37
C PRO A 71 -4.10 -25.85 4.86
N THR A 72 -4.66 -25.95 3.69
CA THR A 72 -5.43 -24.86 3.01
C THR A 72 -6.57 -24.31 3.88
N VAL A 73 -7.22 -25.12 4.71
CA VAL A 73 -8.29 -24.67 5.61
C VAL A 73 -7.81 -23.66 6.64
N GLU A 74 -6.56 -23.77 7.09
CA GLU A 74 -5.97 -22.81 8.03
C GLU A 74 -5.76 -21.44 7.36
N CYS A 75 -5.39 -21.43 6.07
CA CYS A 75 -5.29 -20.20 5.27
C CYS A 75 -6.59 -19.38 5.33
N MET A 76 -7.73 -20.04 5.17
CA MET A 76 -9.05 -19.40 5.26
C MET A 76 -9.36 -18.79 6.63
N MET A 77 -8.79 -19.32 7.69
CA MET A 77 -9.06 -18.87 9.07
C MET A 77 -8.24 -17.62 9.44
N ILE A 78 -7.10 -17.39 8.79
CA ILE A 78 -6.17 -16.31 9.15
C ILE A 78 -6.84 -14.92 9.20
N PRO A 79 -7.58 -14.45 8.17
CA PRO A 79 -8.19 -13.12 8.24
C PRO A 79 -9.16 -12.96 9.40
N ASP A 80 -9.95 -14.01 9.70
CA ASP A 80 -10.93 -13.97 10.78
C ASP A 80 -10.26 -13.94 12.16
N MET A 81 -9.17 -14.69 12.36
CA MET A 81 -8.38 -14.67 13.60
C MET A 81 -7.72 -13.30 13.80
N VAL A 82 -7.11 -12.75 12.77
CA VAL A 82 -6.48 -11.43 12.78
C VAL A 82 -7.48 -10.35 13.14
N LEU A 83 -8.63 -10.33 12.47
CA LEU A 83 -9.66 -9.31 12.67
C LEU A 83 -10.33 -9.45 14.05
N ALA A 84 -10.56 -10.66 14.54
CA ALA A 84 -11.09 -10.88 15.87
C ALA A 84 -10.17 -10.34 16.97
N VAL A 85 -8.85 -10.54 16.82
CA VAL A 85 -7.86 -9.98 17.76
C VAL A 85 -7.77 -8.46 17.62
N ALA A 86 -7.80 -7.93 16.40
CA ALA A 86 -7.80 -6.49 16.16
C ALA A 86 -9.00 -5.80 16.81
N GLU A 87 -10.21 -6.34 16.64
CA GLU A 87 -11.43 -5.85 17.30
C GLU A 87 -11.31 -5.83 18.83
N GLN A 88 -10.73 -6.88 19.42
CA GLN A 88 -10.55 -6.94 20.88
C GLN A 88 -9.62 -5.85 21.41
N PHE A 89 -8.55 -5.53 20.69
CA PHE A 89 -7.69 -4.40 21.05
C PHE A 89 -8.37 -3.05 20.82
N ALA A 90 -9.09 -2.88 19.72
CA ALA A 90 -9.80 -1.65 19.44
C ALA A 90 -10.88 -1.36 20.50
N LEU A 91 -11.57 -2.37 21.02
CA LEU A 91 -12.50 -2.24 22.13
C LEU A 91 -11.83 -1.89 23.48
N GLN A 92 -10.50 -1.88 23.54
CA GLN A 92 -9.69 -1.45 24.68
C GLN A 92 -9.00 -0.10 24.42
N ASP A 93 -9.62 0.76 23.63
CA ASP A 93 -9.14 2.11 23.25
C ASP A 93 -7.80 2.11 22.51
N LYS A 94 -7.52 1.07 21.69
CA LYS A 94 -6.30 0.97 20.90
C LYS A 94 -6.56 1.24 19.41
N ASP A 95 -5.67 2.00 18.79
CA ASP A 95 -5.62 2.13 17.34
C ASP A 95 -4.83 0.97 16.76
N VAL A 96 -5.51 0.09 16.03
CA VAL A 96 -4.96 -1.16 15.50
C VAL A 96 -4.73 -1.07 14.00
N LEU A 97 -3.53 -1.38 13.56
CA LEU A 97 -3.20 -1.58 12.16
C LEU A 97 -3.19 -3.07 11.83
N VAL A 98 -4.08 -3.48 10.95
CA VAL A 98 -4.13 -4.83 10.40
C VAL A 98 -3.39 -4.86 9.07
N LEU A 99 -2.47 -5.79 8.93
CA LEU A 99 -1.71 -6.06 7.71
C LEU A 99 -2.00 -7.49 7.26
N LEU A 100 -2.58 -7.63 6.05
CA LEU A 100 -2.90 -8.94 5.48
C LEU A 100 -2.07 -9.18 4.21
N THR A 101 -1.50 -10.38 4.07
CA THR A 101 -0.73 -10.79 2.89
C THR A 101 -0.80 -12.33 2.71
N ASP A 102 -1.38 -12.90 1.66
CA ASP A 102 -1.97 -12.30 0.48
C ASP A 102 -3.46 -12.67 0.40
N MET A 103 -4.34 -11.70 0.12
CA MET A 103 -5.78 -11.95 0.05
C MET A 103 -6.17 -12.78 -1.19
N THR A 104 -5.32 -12.84 -2.20
CA THR A 104 -5.53 -13.76 -3.34
C THR A 104 -5.31 -15.20 -2.91
N ASN A 105 -4.32 -15.49 -2.07
CA ASN A 105 -4.15 -16.83 -1.49
C ASN A 105 -5.33 -17.24 -0.59
N PHE A 106 -5.90 -16.29 0.17
CA PHE A 106 -7.14 -16.54 0.90
C PHE A 106 -8.29 -16.93 -0.05
N ALA A 107 -8.48 -16.19 -1.13
CA ALA A 107 -9.52 -16.48 -2.11
C ALA A 107 -9.28 -17.82 -2.84
N ASP A 108 -8.03 -18.17 -3.16
CA ASP A 108 -7.65 -19.44 -3.74
C ASP A 108 -7.91 -20.60 -2.77
N ALA A 109 -7.66 -20.42 -1.49
CA ALA A 109 -8.02 -21.38 -0.46
C ALA A 109 -9.55 -21.60 -0.40
N MET A 110 -10.33 -20.53 -0.47
CA MET A 110 -11.81 -20.65 -0.58
C MET A 110 -12.21 -21.45 -1.81
N LYS A 111 -11.61 -21.20 -2.96
CA LYS A 111 -11.86 -21.91 -4.20
C LYS A 111 -11.57 -23.41 -4.06
N GLU A 112 -10.44 -23.76 -3.46
CA GLU A 112 -10.07 -25.16 -3.22
C GLU A 112 -11.07 -25.88 -2.32
N ILE A 113 -11.49 -25.24 -1.23
CA ILE A 113 -12.50 -25.81 -0.31
C ILE A 113 -13.85 -25.91 -1.00
N ALA A 114 -14.27 -24.90 -1.77
CA ALA A 114 -15.54 -24.96 -2.54
C ALA A 114 -15.56 -26.12 -3.52
N ILE A 115 -14.44 -26.43 -4.18
CA ILE A 115 -14.30 -27.59 -5.08
C ILE A 115 -14.48 -28.90 -4.29
N THR A 116 -13.86 -29.03 -3.11
CA THR A 116 -14.01 -30.24 -2.28
C THR A 116 -15.44 -30.44 -1.75
N GLN A 117 -16.20 -29.35 -1.64
CA GLN A 117 -17.60 -29.34 -1.24
C GLN A 117 -18.57 -29.46 -2.42
N GLU A 118 -18.08 -29.67 -3.64
CA GLU A 118 -18.86 -29.79 -4.86
C GLU A 118 -19.77 -28.56 -5.13
N GLN A 119 -19.35 -27.37 -4.67
CA GLN A 119 -20.09 -26.14 -4.93
C GLN A 119 -20.02 -25.75 -6.41
N VAL A 120 -21.11 -25.17 -6.92
CA VAL A 120 -21.16 -24.69 -8.32
C VAL A 120 -20.20 -23.50 -8.46
N PRO A 121 -19.18 -23.60 -9.32
CA PRO A 121 -18.22 -22.52 -9.50
C PRO A 121 -18.84 -21.33 -10.24
N SER A 122 -18.41 -20.13 -9.86
CA SER A 122 -18.68 -18.87 -10.54
C SER A 122 -17.48 -18.44 -11.40
N ASN A 123 -17.29 -17.15 -11.57
CA ASN A 123 -16.25 -16.57 -12.42
C ASN A 123 -14.85 -17.11 -12.06
N ARG A 124 -14.13 -17.61 -13.04
CA ARG A 124 -12.79 -18.22 -12.94
C ARG A 124 -12.66 -19.32 -11.88
N GLY A 125 -13.79 -19.98 -11.56
CA GLY A 125 -13.83 -21.10 -10.62
C GLY A 125 -13.90 -20.68 -9.14
N TYR A 126 -14.02 -19.40 -8.82
CA TYR A 126 -14.27 -18.94 -7.45
C TYR A 126 -15.71 -19.24 -7.02
N PRO A 127 -15.98 -19.39 -5.71
CA PRO A 127 -17.33 -19.55 -5.21
C PRO A 127 -18.18 -18.29 -5.46
N GLY A 128 -19.50 -18.46 -5.60
CA GLY A 128 -20.41 -17.37 -5.94
C GLY A 128 -20.52 -16.26 -4.87
N ASP A 129 -20.11 -16.55 -3.65
CA ASP A 129 -20.12 -15.63 -2.52
C ASP A 129 -18.76 -14.94 -2.28
N LEU A 130 -17.79 -15.04 -3.21
CA LEU A 130 -16.46 -14.44 -3.07
C LEU A 130 -16.53 -12.95 -2.65
N TYR A 131 -17.41 -12.16 -3.30
CA TYR A 131 -17.59 -10.75 -2.95
C TYR A 131 -17.99 -10.58 -1.48
N SER A 132 -19.02 -11.32 -1.04
CA SER A 132 -19.52 -11.23 0.33
C SER A 132 -18.48 -11.68 1.35
N GLN A 133 -17.69 -12.69 1.02
CA GLN A 133 -16.63 -13.17 1.88
C GLN A 133 -15.49 -12.14 2.04
N LEU A 134 -15.08 -11.48 0.95
CA LEU A 134 -14.12 -10.39 1.02
C LEU A 134 -14.70 -9.19 1.77
N ALA A 135 -15.93 -8.78 1.43
CA ALA A 135 -16.60 -7.64 2.05
C ALA A 135 -16.74 -7.81 3.57
N ALA A 136 -17.15 -8.99 4.04
CA ALA A 136 -17.31 -9.27 5.47
C ALA A 136 -16.03 -9.04 6.28
N ARG A 137 -14.87 -9.24 5.66
CA ARG A 137 -13.56 -9.01 6.29
C ARG A 137 -13.11 -7.56 6.18
N TYR A 138 -13.22 -6.95 5.02
CA TYR A 138 -12.86 -5.54 4.86
C TYR A 138 -13.77 -4.58 5.64
N GLU A 139 -15.05 -4.91 5.82
CA GLU A 139 -16.01 -4.13 6.63
C GLU A 139 -15.68 -4.11 8.14
N LYS A 140 -14.71 -4.92 8.58
CA LYS A 140 -14.16 -4.86 9.94
C LYS A 140 -13.22 -3.67 10.17
N ALA A 141 -12.82 -2.95 9.13
CA ALA A 141 -12.10 -1.69 9.26
C ALA A 141 -13.09 -0.60 9.72
N VAL A 142 -13.07 -0.30 10.99
CA VAL A 142 -14.04 0.60 11.64
C VAL A 142 -13.38 1.51 12.69
N ASP A 143 -14.02 2.63 12.96
CA ASP A 143 -13.75 3.54 14.08
C ASP A 143 -14.86 3.33 15.11
N PHE A 144 -14.53 2.80 16.28
CA PHE A 144 -15.51 2.51 17.32
C PHE A 144 -15.88 3.78 18.09
N ALA A 145 -17.15 4.06 18.23
CA ALA A 145 -17.62 5.20 19.01
C ALA A 145 -17.11 5.12 20.46
N ASN A 146 -16.33 6.11 20.87
CA ASN A 146 -15.71 6.22 22.20
C ASN A 146 -14.74 5.07 22.53
N SER A 147 -14.07 4.51 21.54
CA SER A 147 -13.05 3.49 21.71
C SER A 147 -11.97 3.65 20.63
N GLY A 148 -11.18 2.62 20.36
CA GLY A 148 -10.15 2.62 19.35
C GLY A 148 -10.66 2.32 17.93
N SER A 149 -9.74 2.02 17.03
CA SER A 149 -10.03 1.82 15.61
C SER A 149 -9.32 0.60 15.03
N VAL A 150 -9.85 0.10 13.92
CA VAL A 150 -9.21 -0.94 13.08
C VAL A 150 -9.00 -0.38 11.69
N THR A 151 -7.74 -0.27 11.28
CA THR A 151 -7.31 0.13 9.93
C THR A 151 -6.75 -1.08 9.20
N VAL A 152 -7.13 -1.33 7.96
CA VAL A 152 -6.74 -2.53 7.20
C VAL A 152 -5.96 -2.17 5.95
N LEU A 153 -4.74 -2.70 5.84
CA LEU A 153 -3.97 -2.76 4.60
C LEU A 153 -3.82 -4.22 4.17
N ALA A 154 -4.21 -4.54 2.96
CA ALA A 154 -4.20 -5.91 2.48
C ALA A 154 -3.52 -6.03 1.12
N VAL A 155 -2.47 -6.82 1.04
CA VAL A 155 -1.89 -7.22 -0.25
C VAL A 155 -2.90 -8.09 -0.98
N THR A 156 -3.08 -7.79 -2.25
CA THR A 156 -3.90 -8.58 -3.18
C THR A 156 -3.11 -8.74 -4.47
N THR A 157 -2.57 -9.92 -4.68
CA THR A 157 -1.82 -10.18 -5.92
C THR A 157 -2.76 -10.32 -7.11
N MET A 158 -2.28 -9.85 -8.26
CA MET A 158 -3.00 -9.86 -9.52
C MET A 158 -2.40 -10.94 -10.44
N PRO A 159 -3.03 -12.12 -10.57
CA PRO A 159 -2.56 -13.13 -11.50
C PRO A 159 -2.53 -12.60 -12.94
N GLY A 160 -1.36 -12.68 -13.59
CA GLY A 160 -1.18 -12.20 -14.96
C GLY A 160 -1.17 -10.68 -15.11
N ASP A 161 -0.93 -9.90 -14.05
CA ASP A 161 -1.05 -8.42 -14.01
C ASP A 161 -2.46 -7.94 -14.40
N ASP A 162 -3.47 -8.76 -14.12
CA ASP A 162 -4.86 -8.54 -14.53
C ASP A 162 -5.69 -8.01 -13.35
N VAL A 163 -5.91 -6.70 -13.33
CA VAL A 163 -6.75 -6.03 -12.31
C VAL A 163 -8.23 -6.44 -12.41
N THR A 164 -8.66 -6.98 -13.56
CA THR A 164 -10.04 -7.49 -13.76
C THR A 164 -10.21 -8.94 -13.28
N HIS A 165 -9.16 -9.54 -12.71
CA HIS A 165 -9.27 -10.82 -12.04
C HIS A 165 -10.25 -10.71 -10.86
N PRO A 166 -11.13 -11.72 -10.59
CA PRO A 166 -12.21 -11.60 -9.61
C PRO A 166 -11.80 -11.11 -8.23
N VAL A 167 -10.60 -11.43 -7.76
CA VAL A 167 -10.15 -11.02 -6.41
C VAL A 167 -9.80 -9.53 -6.36
N PRO A 168 -8.87 -8.98 -7.17
CA PRO A 168 -8.61 -7.55 -7.18
C PRO A 168 -9.81 -6.71 -7.63
N ASP A 169 -10.60 -7.18 -8.60
CA ASP A 169 -11.78 -6.46 -9.08
C ASP A 169 -12.81 -6.27 -7.95
N ASN A 170 -13.21 -7.34 -7.28
CA ASN A 170 -14.12 -7.26 -6.13
C ASN A 170 -13.54 -6.41 -5.00
N THR A 171 -12.25 -6.55 -4.70
CA THR A 171 -11.58 -5.77 -3.66
C THR A 171 -11.63 -4.27 -3.95
N GLY A 172 -11.46 -3.87 -5.22
CA GLY A 172 -11.54 -2.47 -5.64
C GLY A 172 -12.90 -1.81 -5.41
N TYR A 173 -14.00 -2.59 -5.48
CA TYR A 173 -15.35 -2.09 -5.16
C TYR A 173 -15.61 -1.97 -3.66
N ILE A 174 -15.02 -2.82 -2.84
CA ILE A 174 -15.25 -2.87 -1.40
C ILE A 174 -14.48 -1.77 -0.66
N THR A 175 -13.30 -1.39 -1.13
CA THR A 175 -12.32 -0.57 -0.42
C THR A 175 -12.37 0.91 -0.79
N GLU A 176 -11.75 1.79 0.02
CA GLU A 176 -11.76 3.24 -0.18
C GLU A 176 -10.57 3.75 -1.03
N GLY A 177 -10.06 2.94 -1.91
CA GLY A 177 -8.96 3.27 -2.81
C GLY A 177 -8.10 2.06 -3.08
N GLN A 178 -6.92 2.28 -3.62
CA GLN A 178 -5.93 1.24 -3.88
C GLN A 178 -4.52 1.82 -3.97
N TYR A 179 -3.53 1.01 -3.64
CA TYR A 179 -2.13 1.25 -3.99
C TYR A 179 -1.67 0.17 -4.98
N TYR A 180 -0.88 0.58 -5.96
CA TYR A 180 -0.20 -0.35 -6.86
C TYR A 180 1.28 -0.39 -6.52
N LEU A 181 1.80 -1.58 -6.27
CA LEU A 181 3.23 -1.83 -6.15
C LEU A 181 3.74 -2.39 -7.47
N LYS A 182 4.65 -1.68 -8.12
CA LYS A 182 5.21 -2.06 -9.42
C LYS A 182 6.67 -1.63 -9.53
N GLY A 183 7.53 -2.56 -9.92
CA GLY A 183 8.96 -2.29 -10.00
C GLY A 183 9.59 -1.92 -8.65
N GLY A 184 9.11 -2.53 -7.56
CA GLY A 184 9.59 -2.29 -6.20
C GLY A 184 9.17 -0.94 -5.59
N ARG A 185 8.20 -0.22 -6.18
CA ARG A 185 7.76 1.10 -5.74
C ARG A 185 6.25 1.24 -5.80
N ILE A 186 5.69 2.10 -4.96
CA ILE A 186 4.29 2.50 -5.11
C ILE A 186 4.15 3.34 -6.37
N GLU A 187 3.33 2.87 -7.30
CA GLU A 187 3.04 3.56 -8.56
C GLU A 187 2.02 4.69 -8.30
N PRO A 188 2.37 5.98 -8.50
CA PRO A 188 1.54 7.09 -8.07
C PRO A 188 0.32 7.37 -8.97
N PHE A 189 0.33 6.93 -10.25
CA PHE A 189 -0.73 7.30 -11.20
C PHE A 189 -1.99 6.44 -11.03
N GLY A 190 -1.83 5.14 -10.76
CA GLY A 190 -2.94 4.23 -10.46
C GLY A 190 -3.33 4.21 -9.00
N SER A 191 -2.45 4.67 -8.12
CA SER A 191 -2.68 4.64 -6.67
C SER A 191 -3.53 5.84 -6.23
N LEU A 192 -4.54 5.58 -5.42
CA LEU A 192 -5.41 6.63 -4.90
C LEU A 192 -6.01 6.26 -3.54
N SER A 193 -6.38 7.29 -2.77
CA SER A 193 -7.25 7.15 -1.60
C SER A 193 -8.46 8.06 -1.78
N ARG A 194 -9.68 7.50 -1.69
CA ARG A 194 -10.93 8.26 -1.74
C ARG A 194 -11.12 9.14 -0.51
N LEU A 195 -10.42 8.82 0.58
CA LEU A 195 -10.48 9.56 1.84
C LEU A 195 -9.40 10.66 1.95
N LYS A 196 -8.63 10.93 0.90
CA LYS A 196 -7.58 11.97 0.93
C LYS A 196 -8.09 13.36 1.35
N GLN A 197 -9.38 13.64 1.14
CA GLN A 197 -9.98 14.91 1.55
C GLN A 197 -10.03 15.06 3.08
N ASN A 198 -10.07 13.97 3.85
CA ASN A 198 -10.14 13.99 5.30
C ASN A 198 -8.85 14.51 5.96
N VAL A 199 -7.76 14.58 5.21
CA VAL A 199 -6.48 15.15 5.66
C VAL A 199 -6.26 16.60 5.20
N ASN A 200 -7.16 17.17 4.41
CA ASN A 200 -7.06 18.55 3.97
C ASN A 200 -7.07 19.51 5.18
N GLY A 201 -6.08 20.40 5.24
CA GLY A 201 -5.89 21.34 6.33
C GLY A 201 -5.34 20.74 7.64
N LYS A 202 -5.04 19.44 7.67
CA LYS A 202 -4.37 18.77 8.81
C LYS A 202 -2.87 18.62 8.61
N THR A 203 -2.37 18.96 7.44
CA THR A 203 -0.96 18.88 7.08
C THR A 203 -0.43 20.27 6.68
N ARG A 204 0.88 20.41 6.50
CA ARG A 204 1.51 21.65 6.09
C ARG A 204 0.86 22.21 4.82
N LYS A 205 0.71 23.53 4.74
CA LYS A 205 -0.09 24.21 3.69
C LYS A 205 0.40 23.96 2.25
N ASP A 206 1.68 23.65 2.07
CA ASP A 206 2.31 23.37 0.79
C ASP A 206 2.13 21.91 0.34
N HIS A 207 1.78 21.00 1.25
CA HIS A 207 1.76 19.54 1.01
C HIS A 207 1.05 19.18 -0.29
N ARG A 208 -0.19 19.64 -0.46
CA ARG A 208 -0.98 19.30 -1.64
C ARG A 208 -0.37 19.86 -2.93
N ALA A 209 0.02 21.12 -2.93
CA ALA A 209 0.54 21.77 -4.13
C ALA A 209 1.91 21.21 -4.54
N LEU A 210 2.77 20.92 -3.54
CA LEU A 210 4.06 20.29 -3.77
C LEU A 210 3.89 18.89 -4.38
N MET A 211 3.07 18.02 -3.76
CA MET A 211 2.86 16.65 -4.26
C MET A 211 2.20 16.64 -5.64
N ASP A 212 1.18 17.45 -5.87
CA ASP A 212 0.54 17.56 -7.20
C ASP A 212 1.55 18.03 -8.27
N GLY A 213 2.45 18.98 -7.93
CA GLY A 213 3.54 19.45 -8.79
C GLY A 213 4.56 18.33 -9.08
N MET A 214 5.02 17.66 -8.05
CA MET A 214 5.99 16.57 -8.16
C MET A 214 5.46 15.39 -8.99
N ILE A 215 4.19 14.97 -8.78
CA ILE A 215 3.57 13.88 -9.55
C ILE A 215 3.42 14.27 -11.03
N ARG A 216 3.05 15.52 -11.32
CA ARG A 216 2.98 16.01 -12.70
C ARG A 216 4.36 15.98 -13.40
N LEU A 217 5.42 16.46 -12.73
CA LEU A 217 6.78 16.39 -13.24
C LEU A 217 7.25 14.94 -13.40
N TYR A 218 6.84 14.06 -12.51
CA TYR A 218 7.13 12.64 -12.62
C TYR A 218 6.45 11.99 -13.83
N SER A 219 5.23 12.40 -14.18
CA SER A 219 4.58 11.97 -15.42
C SER A 219 5.41 12.40 -16.65
N SER A 220 5.84 13.67 -16.70
CA SER A 220 6.70 14.16 -17.78
C SER A 220 8.06 13.43 -17.83
N TYR A 221 8.62 13.08 -16.68
CA TYR A 221 9.82 12.25 -16.61
C TYR A 221 9.60 10.86 -17.24
N LYS A 222 8.49 10.18 -16.92
CA LYS A 222 8.20 8.86 -17.52
C LYS A 222 8.08 8.93 -19.05
N GLU A 223 7.39 9.93 -19.58
CA GLU A 223 7.32 10.16 -21.01
C GLU A 223 8.70 10.43 -21.63
N THR A 224 9.53 11.22 -20.92
CA THR A 224 10.89 11.53 -21.38
C THR A 224 11.80 10.29 -21.35
N LEU A 225 11.64 9.44 -20.35
CA LEU A 225 12.37 8.18 -20.25
C LEU A 225 12.02 7.23 -21.40
N GLU A 226 10.74 7.15 -21.78
CA GLU A 226 10.30 6.38 -22.95
C GLU A 226 10.91 6.93 -24.24
N LYS A 227 10.89 8.26 -24.47
CA LYS A 227 11.55 8.90 -25.61
C LYS A 227 13.04 8.57 -25.66
N LYS A 228 13.73 8.64 -24.52
CA LYS A 228 15.14 8.27 -24.41
C LYS A 228 15.40 6.82 -24.80
N ASN A 229 14.56 5.89 -24.30
CA ASN A 229 14.66 4.47 -24.61
C ASN A 229 14.40 4.14 -26.09
N MET A 230 13.58 4.98 -26.76
CA MET A 230 13.35 4.92 -28.21
C MET A 230 14.49 5.56 -29.05
N GLY A 231 15.49 6.15 -28.40
CA GLY A 231 16.66 6.73 -29.08
C GLY A 231 16.46 8.18 -29.58
N PHE A 232 15.44 8.90 -29.09
CA PHE A 232 15.27 10.32 -29.42
C PHE A 232 16.34 11.18 -28.73
N SER A 233 16.70 12.29 -29.38
CA SER A 233 17.61 13.28 -28.79
C SER A 233 16.92 14.03 -27.65
N MET A 234 17.67 14.25 -26.57
CA MET A 234 17.20 14.95 -25.37
C MET A 234 17.56 16.44 -25.46
N ASN A 235 16.64 17.29 -25.09
CA ASN A 235 16.87 18.73 -24.92
C ASN A 235 17.19 19.05 -23.42
N LYS A 236 17.47 20.29 -23.10
CA LYS A 236 17.81 20.72 -21.72
C LYS A 236 16.68 20.45 -20.72
N TRP A 237 15.43 20.56 -21.14
CA TRP A 237 14.28 20.24 -20.28
C TRP A 237 14.19 18.73 -20.01
N ASP A 238 14.38 17.92 -21.03
CA ASP A 238 14.43 16.46 -20.89
C ASP A 238 15.54 16.02 -19.93
N GLU A 239 16.72 16.66 -19.98
CA GLU A 239 17.83 16.38 -19.05
C GLU A 239 17.46 16.72 -17.60
N LYS A 240 16.79 17.87 -17.37
CA LYS A 240 16.28 18.24 -16.04
C LYS A 240 15.26 17.20 -15.52
N LEU A 241 14.32 16.77 -16.36
CA LEU A 241 13.33 15.75 -16.00
C LEU A 241 13.98 14.41 -15.69
N LEU A 242 14.99 13.98 -16.45
CA LEU A 242 15.70 12.73 -16.19
C LEU A 242 16.46 12.79 -14.85
N LYS A 243 17.09 13.91 -14.53
CA LYS A 243 17.75 14.14 -13.24
C LYS A 243 16.71 14.09 -12.10
N TYR A 244 15.60 14.83 -12.26
CA TYR A 244 14.52 14.89 -11.28
C TYR A 244 13.93 13.50 -10.98
N GLY A 245 13.55 12.77 -12.03
CA GLY A 245 12.94 11.44 -11.84
C GLY A 245 13.85 10.45 -11.13
N SER A 246 15.16 10.47 -11.43
CA SER A 246 16.15 9.65 -10.74
C SER A 246 16.25 9.99 -9.25
N LEU A 247 16.26 11.28 -8.90
CA LEU A 247 16.31 11.73 -7.50
C LEU A 247 15.01 11.40 -6.76
N PHE A 248 13.86 11.65 -7.40
CA PHE A 248 12.56 11.36 -6.82
C PHE A 248 12.40 9.85 -6.53
N GLU A 249 12.75 8.99 -7.50
CA GLU A 249 12.70 7.54 -7.32
C GLU A 249 13.64 7.04 -6.22
N SER A 250 14.88 7.53 -6.17
CA SER A 250 15.87 7.03 -5.21
C SER A 250 15.73 7.60 -3.80
N LYS A 251 15.31 8.87 -3.66
CA LYS A 251 15.25 9.55 -2.35
C LYS A 251 13.88 9.52 -1.69
N MET A 252 12.79 9.34 -2.47
CA MET A 252 11.43 9.39 -1.94
C MET A 252 10.62 8.10 -2.15
N MET A 253 10.83 7.37 -3.25
CA MET A 253 10.01 6.22 -3.60
C MET A 253 10.65 4.87 -3.25
N ASP A 254 11.91 4.85 -2.88
CA ASP A 254 12.61 3.62 -2.50
C ASP A 254 12.09 3.09 -1.16
N LEU A 255 11.90 1.77 -1.05
CA LEU A 255 11.38 1.13 0.17
C LEU A 255 12.30 1.26 1.39
N SER A 256 13.58 1.60 1.20
CA SER A 256 14.51 1.88 2.30
C SER A 256 14.33 3.27 2.92
N VAL A 257 13.62 4.18 2.26
CA VAL A 257 13.39 5.54 2.73
C VAL A 257 12.54 5.54 4.00
N ASN A 258 12.98 6.30 5.00
CA ASN A 258 12.28 6.47 6.27
C ASN A 258 12.31 7.95 6.69
N LEU A 259 11.28 8.67 6.27
CA LEU A 259 11.14 10.11 6.48
C LEU A 259 9.80 10.40 7.16
N SER A 260 9.78 11.39 8.06
CA SER A 260 8.52 11.98 8.51
C SER A 260 7.85 12.75 7.37
N LEU A 261 6.56 13.10 7.54
CA LEU A 261 5.85 13.93 6.56
C LEU A 261 6.59 15.25 6.29
N GLU A 262 7.01 15.94 7.36
CA GLU A 262 7.73 17.21 7.23
C GLU A 262 9.06 17.06 6.49
N GLN A 263 9.85 16.04 6.85
CA GLN A 263 11.09 15.72 6.14
C GLN A 263 10.87 15.38 4.68
N SER A 264 9.77 14.69 4.36
CA SER A 264 9.41 14.35 2.98
C SER A 264 9.05 15.61 2.18
N LEU A 265 8.35 16.57 2.78
CA LEU A 265 8.02 17.84 2.15
C LEU A 265 9.25 18.71 1.92
N ASP A 266 10.13 18.81 2.91
CA ASP A 266 11.38 19.56 2.78
C ASP A 266 12.27 18.96 1.68
N LEU A 267 12.45 17.64 1.70
CA LEU A 267 13.18 16.93 0.64
C LEU A 267 12.55 17.12 -0.73
N GLY A 268 11.22 17.19 -0.82
CA GLY A 268 10.50 17.48 -2.05
C GLY A 268 10.91 18.83 -2.64
N TRP A 269 10.99 19.88 -1.82
CA TRP A 269 11.45 21.20 -2.25
C TRP A 269 12.94 21.19 -2.64
N GLU A 270 13.79 20.53 -1.87
CA GLU A 270 15.22 20.38 -2.21
C GLU A 270 15.42 19.71 -3.58
N ILE A 271 14.68 18.63 -3.86
CA ILE A 271 14.76 17.93 -5.16
C ILE A 271 14.30 18.85 -6.29
N LEU A 272 13.23 19.63 -6.10
CA LEU A 272 12.75 20.56 -7.11
C LEU A 272 13.79 21.68 -7.37
N ALA A 273 14.34 22.28 -6.31
CA ALA A 273 15.35 23.33 -6.41
C ALA A 273 16.66 22.87 -7.05
N ASP A 274 17.04 21.60 -6.86
CA ASP A 274 18.23 21.00 -7.49
C ASP A 274 18.07 20.75 -9.00
N CYS A 275 16.83 20.65 -9.48
CA CYS A 275 16.51 20.26 -10.87
C CYS A 275 15.93 21.38 -11.72
N PHE A 276 15.19 22.31 -11.15
CA PHE A 276 14.37 23.29 -11.87
C PHE A 276 14.56 24.71 -11.33
N GLU A 277 14.10 25.68 -12.10
CA GLU A 277 13.85 27.05 -11.62
C GLU A 277 12.40 27.12 -11.07
N LYS A 278 12.12 28.12 -10.21
CA LYS A 278 10.82 28.28 -9.52
C LYS A 278 9.61 28.24 -10.47
N ASP A 279 9.70 28.96 -11.57
CA ASP A 279 8.65 29.12 -12.59
C ASP A 279 8.43 27.86 -13.44
N GLU A 280 9.43 26.98 -13.52
CA GLU A 280 9.35 25.72 -14.26
C GLU A 280 8.50 24.67 -13.53
N THR A 281 8.35 24.77 -12.22
CA THR A 281 7.61 23.78 -11.41
C THR A 281 6.10 23.87 -11.56
N GLY A 282 5.58 25.03 -11.98
CA GLY A 282 4.15 25.33 -12.05
C GLY A 282 3.43 25.32 -10.71
N ILE A 283 4.17 25.40 -9.61
CA ILE A 283 3.64 25.61 -8.27
C ILE A 283 3.46 27.12 -8.07
N LYS A 284 2.45 27.53 -7.30
CA LYS A 284 2.15 28.94 -7.06
C LYS A 284 3.32 29.68 -6.42
N SER A 285 3.54 30.93 -6.84
CA SER A 285 4.68 31.76 -6.40
C SER A 285 4.71 32.01 -4.90
N ASP A 286 3.56 32.15 -4.23
CA ASP A 286 3.46 32.34 -2.80
C ASP A 286 4.09 31.18 -2.01
N LEU A 287 3.90 29.94 -2.51
CA LEU A 287 4.49 28.75 -1.90
C LEU A 287 5.98 28.60 -2.26
N THR A 288 6.34 28.86 -3.53
CA THR A 288 7.75 28.79 -3.94
C THR A 288 8.59 29.88 -3.28
N ASP A 289 8.04 31.05 -2.96
CA ASP A 289 8.80 32.10 -2.26
C ASP A 289 9.01 31.81 -0.77
N GLU A 290 8.16 30.98 -0.18
CA GLU A 290 8.26 30.63 1.23
C GLU A 290 9.09 29.36 1.48
N PHE A 291 9.00 28.35 0.61
CA PHE A 291 9.54 27.01 0.87
C PHE A 291 10.71 26.61 -0.05
N TRP A 292 11.03 27.42 -1.09
CA TRP A 292 12.11 27.10 -2.05
C TRP A 292 13.51 27.18 -1.46
#